data_9dea9f440a20b4280048240277ccdbc5
#
_entry.id   9dea9f440a20b4280048240277ccdbc5
#
_cell.length_a   1.000
_cell.length_b   1.000
_cell.length_c   1.000
_cell.angle_alpha   90.00
_cell.angle_beta   90.00
_cell.angle_gamma   90.00
#
_symmetry.space_group_name_H-M   'P 1'
#
loop_
_entity.id
_entity.type
_entity.pdbx_description
1 polymer ?
#
loop_
_entity_poly.entity_id
_entity_poly.type
_entity_poly.pdbx_seq_one_letter_code
_entity_poly.pdbx_strand_id
1 'polypeptide(L)'
;MQNDKQTLNLAQQRKGRLVLILMLTFFVVPLVVVMMMYKFNWMPHSESMGDLVRPARLLNSKPALQEANGQALPGDFWKTRWSIVYVADDCQAACLAKLHDMRQLHASLYKDMPRAQRVLITRTQDIAAIKRDYPDLIVLNQPAEHLAPFTAQFKVAEEDVATSNRLYLVDPLGHFMMSYKSDMPLATVRKDVARLLRFSWAG
;
A
#
# COMPACT_ATOMS: atom_id res chain seq x y z
N MET A 1 -21.25 -33.36 63.72
CA MET A 1 -20.04 -33.72 62.89
C MET A 1 -20.36 -34.11 61.45
N GLN A 2 -21.51 -34.71 61.11
CA GLN A 2 -21.84 -35.11 59.73
C GLN A 2 -22.32 -33.92 58.88
N ASN A 3 -23.03 -32.95 59.44
CA ASN A 3 -23.52 -31.74 58.71
C ASN A 3 -22.41 -30.80 58.26
N ASP A 4 -21.35 -30.65 59.05
CA ASP A 4 -20.23 -29.74 58.71
C ASP A 4 -19.44 -30.22 57.48
N LYS A 5 -19.28 -31.55 57.30
CA LYS A 5 -18.63 -32.14 56.14
C LYS A 5 -19.44 -31.97 54.85
N GLN A 6 -20.78 -32.01 54.93
CA GLN A 6 -21.64 -31.81 53.78
C GLN A 6 -21.64 -30.34 53.31
N THR A 7 -21.65 -29.36 54.21
CA THR A 7 -21.60 -27.94 53.87
C THR A 7 -20.25 -27.54 53.28
N LEU A 8 -19.14 -28.09 53.77
CA LEU A 8 -17.80 -27.89 53.19
C LEU A 8 -17.67 -28.49 51.81
N ASN A 9 -18.23 -29.66 51.53
CA ASN A 9 -18.21 -30.29 50.22
C ASN A 9 -19.04 -29.47 49.18
N LEU A 10 -20.18 -28.93 49.58
CA LEU A 10 -21.00 -28.10 48.70
C LEU A 10 -20.33 -26.76 48.36
N ALA A 11 -19.64 -26.15 49.33
CA ALA A 11 -18.88 -24.91 49.11
C ALA A 11 -17.68 -25.13 48.18
N GLN A 12 -16.98 -26.26 48.32
CA GLN A 12 -15.87 -26.65 47.44
C GLN A 12 -16.32 -26.97 46.01
N GLN A 13 -17.45 -27.67 45.86
CA GLN A 13 -18.05 -27.93 44.53
C GLN A 13 -18.49 -26.64 43.84
N ARG A 14 -19.06 -25.68 44.59
CA ARG A 14 -19.43 -24.35 44.00
C ARG A 14 -18.19 -23.60 43.52
N LYS A 15 -17.10 -23.58 44.28
CA LYS A 15 -15.84 -22.96 43.89
C LYS A 15 -15.25 -23.64 42.65
N GLY A 16 -15.25 -24.97 42.55
CA GLY A 16 -14.79 -25.71 41.40
C GLY A 16 -15.59 -25.43 40.15
N ARG A 17 -16.92 -25.37 40.24
CA ARG A 17 -17.80 -24.99 39.12
C ARG A 17 -17.56 -23.55 38.66
N LEU A 18 -17.35 -22.61 39.61
CA LEU A 18 -17.07 -21.21 39.26
C LEU A 18 -15.76 -21.07 38.52
N VAL A 19 -14.71 -21.78 38.94
CA VAL A 19 -13.40 -21.79 38.23
C VAL A 19 -13.54 -22.38 36.82
N LEU A 20 -14.28 -23.49 36.65
CA LEU A 20 -14.55 -24.08 35.36
C LEU A 20 -15.31 -23.13 34.43
N ILE A 21 -16.35 -22.47 34.93
CA ILE A 21 -17.12 -21.49 34.13
C ILE A 21 -16.22 -20.32 33.75
N LEU A 22 -15.38 -19.82 34.68
CA LEU A 22 -14.47 -18.71 34.42
C LEU A 22 -13.43 -19.07 33.35
N MET A 23 -12.86 -20.27 33.40
CA MET A 23 -11.95 -20.77 32.35
C MET A 23 -12.66 -20.90 31.01
N LEU A 24 -13.86 -21.48 30.99
CA LEU A 24 -14.63 -21.62 29.75
C LEU A 24 -14.98 -20.26 29.15
N THR A 25 -15.43 -19.33 29.98
CA THR A 25 -15.77 -17.94 29.56
C THR A 25 -14.56 -17.25 28.98
N PHE A 26 -13.39 -17.39 29.58
CA PHE A 26 -12.15 -16.78 29.10
C PHE A 26 -11.78 -17.22 27.65
N PHE A 27 -12.08 -18.47 27.29
CA PHE A 27 -11.85 -18.96 25.92
C PHE A 27 -13.01 -18.66 24.96
N VAL A 28 -14.25 -18.77 25.43
CA VAL A 28 -15.43 -18.61 24.56
C VAL A 28 -15.72 -17.15 24.23
N VAL A 29 -15.57 -16.23 25.19
CA VAL A 29 -15.87 -14.81 24.97
C VAL A 29 -15.08 -14.19 23.80
N PRO A 30 -13.74 -14.33 23.69
CA PRO A 30 -13.02 -13.77 22.56
C PRO A 30 -13.47 -14.37 21.20
N LEU A 31 -13.80 -15.64 21.15
CA LEU A 31 -14.32 -16.27 19.93
C LEU A 31 -15.67 -15.68 19.53
N VAL A 32 -16.57 -15.51 20.49
CA VAL A 32 -17.88 -14.88 20.25
C VAL A 32 -17.72 -13.45 19.79
N VAL A 33 -16.83 -12.67 20.42
CA VAL A 33 -16.53 -11.28 20.03
C VAL A 33 -16.01 -11.22 18.59
N VAL A 34 -15.05 -12.06 18.22
CA VAL A 34 -14.54 -12.11 16.84
C VAL A 34 -15.64 -12.48 15.85
N MET A 35 -16.47 -13.49 16.17
CA MET A 35 -17.61 -13.87 15.32
C MET A 35 -18.62 -12.71 15.17
N MET A 36 -18.91 -11.99 16.24
CA MET A 36 -19.80 -10.83 16.19
C MET A 36 -19.18 -9.70 15.36
N MET A 37 -17.90 -9.39 15.54
CA MET A 37 -17.19 -8.39 14.72
C MET A 37 -17.29 -8.74 13.24
N TYR A 38 -17.08 -10.02 12.88
CA TYR A 38 -17.17 -10.48 11.49
C TYR A 38 -18.60 -10.39 10.95
N LYS A 39 -19.59 -10.86 11.73
CA LYS A 39 -21.01 -10.89 11.32
C LYS A 39 -21.61 -9.48 11.18
N PHE A 40 -21.23 -8.55 12.04
CA PHE A 40 -21.71 -7.17 12.01
C PHE A 40 -20.81 -6.24 11.18
N ASN A 41 -19.79 -6.80 10.50
CA ASN A 41 -18.83 -6.04 9.69
C ASN A 41 -18.16 -4.89 10.47
N TRP A 42 -18.05 -5.05 11.77
CA TRP A 42 -17.42 -4.09 12.67
C TRP A 42 -15.90 -4.28 12.64
N MET A 43 -15.33 -4.02 11.46
CA MET A 43 -13.88 -4.01 11.33
C MET A 43 -13.34 -2.65 11.77
N PRO A 44 -12.26 -2.63 12.57
CA PRO A 44 -11.56 -1.37 12.81
C PRO A 44 -11.15 -0.79 11.45
N HIS A 45 -11.48 0.49 11.24
CA HIS A 45 -11.10 1.18 10.00
C HIS A 45 -9.59 1.05 9.84
N SER A 46 -9.16 0.60 8.67
CA SER A 46 -7.74 0.57 8.36
C SER A 46 -7.22 2.01 8.41
N GLU A 47 -6.18 2.26 9.18
CA GLU A 47 -5.56 3.59 9.29
C GLU A 47 -4.80 3.99 8.01
N SER A 48 -5.05 3.32 6.88
CA SER A 48 -4.51 3.72 5.59
C SER A 48 -5.24 4.97 5.12
N MET A 49 -4.48 6.03 4.88
CA MET A 49 -5.01 7.32 4.43
C MET A 49 -5.14 7.38 2.90
N GLY A 50 -4.45 6.49 2.18
CA GLY A 50 -4.59 6.34 0.74
C GLY A 50 -5.82 5.51 0.35
N ASP A 51 -6.30 5.72 -0.89
CA ASP A 51 -7.38 4.94 -1.49
C ASP A 51 -6.85 3.53 -1.83
N LEU A 52 -7.30 2.54 -1.08
CA LEU A 52 -6.89 1.15 -1.27
C LEU A 52 -7.63 0.54 -2.47
N VAL A 53 -6.88 -0.04 -3.40
CA VAL A 53 -7.41 -0.75 -4.58
C VAL A 53 -7.81 -2.17 -4.19
N ARG A 54 -9.07 -2.47 -4.28
CA ARG A 54 -9.61 -3.81 -3.96
C ARG A 54 -10.39 -4.38 -5.14
N PRO A 55 -10.03 -5.57 -5.65
CA PRO A 55 -8.79 -6.30 -5.37
C PRO A 55 -7.55 -5.59 -5.90
N ALA A 56 -6.38 -5.83 -5.27
CA ALA A 56 -5.10 -5.34 -5.78
C ALA A 56 -4.86 -5.87 -7.21
N ARG A 57 -4.40 -5.00 -8.12
CA ARG A 57 -4.27 -5.32 -9.54
C ARG A 57 -2.84 -5.69 -9.88
N LEU A 58 -2.60 -6.91 -10.34
CA LEU A 58 -1.30 -7.30 -10.86
C LEU A 58 -1.03 -6.53 -12.17
N LEU A 59 0.06 -5.76 -12.20
CA LEU A 59 0.44 -5.00 -13.38
C LEU A 59 0.93 -5.92 -14.51
N ASN A 60 0.40 -5.69 -15.68
CA ASN A 60 0.81 -6.38 -16.91
C ASN A 60 1.62 -5.44 -17.78
N SER A 61 2.93 -5.71 -17.94
CA SER A 61 3.87 -4.91 -18.73
C SER A 61 3.99 -5.41 -20.17
N LYS A 62 2.93 -5.94 -20.74
CA LYS A 62 2.89 -6.33 -22.15
C LYS A 62 2.10 -5.27 -22.95
N PRO A 63 2.67 -4.69 -24.03
CA PRO A 63 4.03 -4.88 -24.56
C PRO A 63 5.13 -4.43 -23.58
N ALA A 64 6.38 -4.87 -23.84
CA ALA A 64 7.52 -4.53 -22.99
C ALA A 64 7.69 -3.02 -22.89
N LEU A 65 7.74 -2.52 -21.65
CA LEU A 65 7.98 -1.10 -21.38
C LEU A 65 9.47 -0.79 -21.56
N GLN A 66 9.75 0.44 -21.97
CA GLN A 66 11.12 0.93 -22.15
C GLN A 66 11.33 2.20 -21.34
N GLU A 67 12.53 2.35 -20.81
CA GLU A 67 12.96 3.62 -20.26
C GLU A 67 13.18 4.65 -21.37
N ALA A 68 13.25 5.92 -20.97
CA ALA A 68 13.50 7.03 -21.87
C ALA A 68 14.84 6.95 -22.64
N ASN A 69 15.79 6.12 -22.16
CA ASN A 69 17.06 5.83 -22.83
C ASN A 69 16.92 4.72 -23.90
N GLY A 70 15.73 4.19 -24.13
CA GLY A 70 15.46 3.09 -25.06
C GLY A 70 15.70 1.69 -24.51
N GLN A 71 16.17 1.56 -23.27
CA GLN A 71 16.42 0.27 -22.64
C GLN A 71 15.09 -0.38 -22.22
N ALA A 72 14.87 -1.63 -22.65
CA ALA A 72 13.70 -2.38 -22.22
C ALA A 72 13.75 -2.68 -20.70
N LEU A 73 12.64 -2.52 -20.03
CA LEU A 73 12.53 -2.90 -18.61
C LEU A 73 12.67 -4.42 -18.46
N PRO A 74 13.37 -4.89 -17.42
CA PRO A 74 13.35 -6.29 -17.02
C PRO A 74 11.93 -6.79 -16.79
N GLY A 75 11.64 -8.05 -17.10
CA GLY A 75 10.31 -8.63 -16.94
C GLY A 75 9.83 -8.70 -15.47
N ASP A 76 10.76 -8.60 -14.53
CA ASP A 76 10.54 -8.58 -13.08
C ASP A 76 10.67 -7.17 -12.47
N PHE A 77 10.77 -6.13 -13.28
CA PHE A 77 10.96 -4.73 -12.84
C PHE A 77 10.03 -4.32 -11.69
N TRP A 78 8.75 -4.68 -11.78
CA TRP A 78 7.75 -4.36 -10.76
C TRP A 78 7.78 -5.30 -9.54
N LYS A 79 8.62 -6.36 -9.57
CA LYS A 79 8.58 -7.44 -8.57
C LYS A 79 9.73 -7.41 -7.56
N THR A 80 10.58 -6.40 -7.60
CA THR A 80 11.78 -6.36 -6.75
C THR A 80 11.73 -5.31 -5.67
N ARG A 81 11.06 -4.19 -5.93
CA ARG A 81 11.00 -3.04 -5.03
C ARG A 81 9.61 -2.42 -4.99
N TRP A 82 9.33 -1.73 -3.93
CA TRP A 82 8.19 -0.84 -3.86
C TRP A 82 8.34 0.26 -4.89
N SER A 83 7.31 0.49 -5.72
CA SER A 83 7.38 1.51 -6.75
C SER A 83 6.39 2.63 -6.44
N ILE A 84 6.92 3.84 -6.28
CA ILE A 84 6.14 5.08 -6.19
C ILE A 84 6.01 5.59 -7.62
N VAL A 85 4.81 5.51 -8.17
CA VAL A 85 4.55 5.80 -9.59
C VAL A 85 3.77 7.11 -9.70
N TYR A 86 4.17 7.93 -10.63
CA TYR A 86 3.44 9.11 -11.05
C TYR A 86 3.22 9.08 -12.56
N VAL A 87 2.02 9.43 -12.99
CA VAL A 87 1.64 9.46 -14.41
C VAL A 87 1.25 10.87 -14.78
N ALA A 88 1.87 11.42 -15.82
CA ALA A 88 1.55 12.72 -16.36
C ALA A 88 1.85 12.74 -17.87
N ASP A 89 0.92 13.22 -18.66
CA ASP A 89 1.13 13.34 -20.10
C ASP A 89 2.24 14.32 -20.44
N ASP A 90 2.23 15.47 -19.81
CA ASP A 90 3.23 16.52 -19.94
C ASP A 90 3.82 16.88 -18.57
N CYS A 91 5.11 17.22 -18.53
CA CYS A 91 5.79 17.49 -17.27
C CYS A 91 6.15 18.96 -17.13
N GLN A 92 5.15 19.80 -16.93
CA GLN A 92 5.28 21.21 -16.60
C GLN A 92 5.32 21.44 -15.08
N ALA A 93 5.02 22.67 -14.63
CA ALA A 93 5.17 23.08 -13.23
C ALA A 93 4.54 22.14 -12.20
N ALA A 94 3.30 21.67 -12.44
CA ALA A 94 2.60 20.77 -11.54
C ALA A 94 3.29 19.39 -11.43
N CYS A 95 3.75 18.86 -12.57
CA CYS A 95 4.51 17.61 -12.60
C CYS A 95 5.86 17.76 -11.88
N LEU A 96 6.62 18.83 -12.16
CA LEU A 96 7.91 19.10 -11.51
C LEU A 96 7.76 19.21 -9.99
N ALA A 97 6.71 19.90 -9.51
CA ALA A 97 6.39 19.98 -8.10
C ALA A 97 6.13 18.56 -7.51
N LYS A 98 5.38 17.73 -8.23
CA LYS A 98 5.12 16.34 -7.80
C LYS A 98 6.37 15.46 -7.81
N LEU A 99 7.27 15.65 -8.78
CA LEU A 99 8.58 14.97 -8.79
C LEU A 99 9.44 15.38 -7.59
N HIS A 100 9.41 16.67 -7.21
CA HIS A 100 10.05 17.16 -6.00
C HIS A 100 9.47 16.46 -4.75
N ASP A 101 8.16 16.39 -4.62
CA ASP A 101 7.47 15.69 -3.53
C ASP A 101 7.86 14.20 -3.47
N MET A 102 7.91 13.53 -4.63
CA MET A 102 8.34 12.13 -4.71
C MET A 102 9.79 11.94 -4.25
N ARG A 103 10.68 12.88 -4.58
CA ARG A 103 12.07 12.87 -4.11
C ARG A 103 12.13 13.03 -2.60
N GLN A 104 11.38 13.99 -2.04
CA GLN A 104 11.29 14.21 -0.60
C GLN A 104 10.73 12.98 0.13
N LEU A 105 9.65 12.40 -0.41
CA LEU A 105 9.06 11.18 0.11
C LEU A 105 10.09 10.05 0.14
N HIS A 106 10.76 9.77 -0.97
CA HIS A 106 11.74 8.70 -1.10
C HIS A 106 12.92 8.91 -0.14
N ALA A 107 13.50 10.11 -0.11
CA ALA A 107 14.60 10.44 0.81
C ALA A 107 14.19 10.30 2.28
N SER A 108 12.94 10.59 2.62
CA SER A 108 12.41 10.47 3.98
C SER A 108 12.23 9.03 4.49
N LEU A 109 12.39 8.03 3.62
CA LEU A 109 12.34 6.60 4.00
C LEU A 109 13.64 6.13 4.67
N TYR A 110 14.71 6.92 4.62
CA TYR A 110 16.00 6.64 5.27
C TYR A 110 16.53 5.22 4.92
N LYS A 111 16.62 4.36 5.91
CA LYS A 111 17.13 2.98 5.76
C LYS A 111 16.32 2.10 4.79
N ASP A 112 15.06 2.43 4.60
CA ASP A 112 14.16 1.69 3.69
C ASP A 112 14.18 2.27 2.26
N MET A 113 14.92 3.36 2.02
CA MET A 113 15.05 4.00 0.70
C MET A 113 15.49 3.03 -0.41
N PRO A 114 16.46 2.10 -0.20
CA PRO A 114 16.86 1.14 -1.23
C PRO A 114 15.76 0.14 -1.62
N ARG A 115 14.76 -0.04 -0.76
CA ARG A 115 13.60 -0.92 -0.99
C ARG A 115 12.51 -0.27 -1.83
N ALA A 116 12.65 1.02 -2.11
CA ALA A 116 11.69 1.78 -2.90
C ALA A 116 12.36 2.39 -4.13
N GLN A 117 11.62 2.52 -5.21
CA GLN A 117 12.03 3.21 -6.44
C GLN A 117 10.97 4.22 -6.85
N ARG A 118 11.37 5.20 -7.66
CA ARG A 118 10.50 6.24 -8.19
C ARG A 118 10.37 6.08 -9.69
N VAL A 119 9.13 6.08 -10.18
CA VAL A 119 8.84 5.89 -11.61
C VAL A 119 7.95 7.03 -12.09
N LEU A 120 8.36 7.71 -13.13
CA LEU A 120 7.56 8.65 -13.90
C LEU A 120 7.14 7.99 -15.21
N ILE A 121 5.86 8.02 -15.52
CA ILE A 121 5.32 7.61 -16.82
C ILE A 121 4.83 8.88 -17.51
N THR A 122 5.44 9.24 -18.65
CA THR A 122 5.16 10.51 -19.30
C THR A 122 5.38 10.45 -20.80
N ARG A 123 4.77 11.40 -21.50
CA ARG A 123 4.98 11.64 -22.95
C ARG A 123 5.74 12.92 -23.22
N THR A 124 6.23 13.61 -22.16
CA THR A 124 6.96 14.87 -22.33
C THR A 124 8.22 14.67 -23.18
N GLN A 125 8.62 15.71 -23.90
CA GLN A 125 9.83 15.70 -24.73
C GLN A 125 11.08 16.11 -23.93
N ASP A 126 10.92 16.81 -22.82
CA ASP A 126 12.05 17.34 -22.02
C ASP A 126 12.57 16.36 -20.97
N ILE A 127 12.91 15.17 -21.43
CA ILE A 127 13.45 14.11 -20.55
C ILE A 127 14.82 14.48 -20.02
N ALA A 128 15.64 15.17 -20.82
CA ALA A 128 17.00 15.51 -20.43
C ALA A 128 17.05 16.42 -19.22
N ALA A 129 16.18 17.42 -19.15
CA ALA A 129 16.07 18.29 -17.97
C ALA A 129 15.60 17.51 -16.73
N ILE A 130 14.59 16.64 -16.87
CA ILE A 130 14.11 15.81 -15.77
C ILE A 130 15.21 14.89 -15.26
N LYS A 131 15.93 14.21 -16.11
CA LYS A 131 17.01 13.29 -15.73
C LYS A 131 18.22 14.00 -15.13
N ARG A 132 18.50 15.24 -15.53
CA ARG A 132 19.54 16.06 -14.91
C ARG A 132 19.20 16.38 -13.45
N ASP A 133 17.94 16.76 -13.17
CA ASP A 133 17.52 17.19 -11.84
C ASP A 133 17.14 15.99 -10.93
N TYR A 134 16.77 14.86 -11.55
CA TYR A 134 16.37 13.59 -10.89
C TYR A 134 17.07 12.39 -11.53
N PRO A 135 18.39 12.19 -11.36
CA PRO A 135 19.16 11.16 -12.07
C PRO A 135 18.73 9.73 -11.72
N ASP A 136 18.24 9.51 -10.51
CA ASP A 136 17.76 8.21 -9.99
C ASP A 136 16.28 7.93 -10.28
N LEU A 137 15.56 8.89 -10.92
CA LEU A 137 14.19 8.69 -11.34
C LEU A 137 14.14 7.80 -12.58
N ILE A 138 13.35 6.74 -12.53
CA ILE A 138 13.08 5.91 -13.69
C ILE A 138 11.98 6.59 -14.51
N VAL A 139 12.28 6.89 -15.78
CA VAL A 139 11.34 7.58 -16.65
C VAL A 139 10.95 6.65 -17.79
N LEU A 140 9.66 6.32 -17.84
CA LEU A 140 9.07 5.57 -18.94
C LEU A 140 8.46 6.58 -19.92
N ASN A 141 9.09 6.70 -21.09
CA ASN A 141 8.66 7.61 -22.13
C ASN A 141 8.54 6.83 -23.44
N GLN A 142 7.31 6.62 -23.87
CA GLN A 142 6.98 5.90 -25.09
C GLN A 142 5.78 6.55 -25.78
N PRO A 143 5.51 6.24 -27.07
CA PRO A 143 4.30 6.67 -27.74
C PRO A 143 3.04 6.28 -26.98
N ALA A 144 2.00 7.12 -27.08
CA ALA A 144 0.74 6.95 -26.35
C ALA A 144 0.11 5.57 -26.54
N GLU A 145 0.19 5.01 -27.72
CA GLU A 145 -0.33 3.68 -28.08
C GLU A 145 0.28 2.54 -27.24
N HIS A 146 1.54 2.70 -26.81
CA HIS A 146 2.24 1.73 -25.96
C HIS A 146 1.97 1.98 -24.48
N LEU A 147 1.89 3.25 -24.07
CA LEU A 147 1.68 3.60 -22.65
C LEU A 147 0.21 3.51 -22.22
N ALA A 148 -0.75 3.84 -23.08
CA ALA A 148 -2.16 3.91 -22.71
C ALA A 148 -2.72 2.60 -22.13
N PRO A 149 -2.45 1.40 -22.70
CA PRO A 149 -2.92 0.13 -22.12
C PRO A 149 -2.30 -0.15 -20.74
N PHE A 150 -1.08 0.33 -20.51
CA PHE A 150 -0.40 0.16 -19.24
C PHE A 150 -0.90 1.16 -18.19
N THR A 151 -0.98 2.44 -18.54
CA THR A 151 -1.45 3.50 -17.62
C THR A 151 -2.91 3.31 -17.21
N ALA A 152 -3.76 2.77 -18.09
CA ALA A 152 -5.15 2.44 -17.78
C ALA A 152 -5.28 1.49 -16.58
N GLN A 153 -4.26 0.69 -16.26
CA GLN A 153 -4.27 -0.20 -15.09
C GLN A 153 -4.22 0.57 -13.76
N PHE A 154 -3.76 1.83 -13.77
CA PHE A 154 -3.75 2.71 -12.60
C PHE A 154 -5.07 3.47 -12.39
N LYS A 155 -6.08 3.27 -13.25
CA LYS A 155 -7.34 3.98 -13.13
C LYS A 155 -8.03 3.67 -11.79
N VAL A 156 -8.35 4.73 -11.05
CA VAL A 156 -9.11 4.68 -9.79
C VAL A 156 -10.36 5.51 -10.00
N ALA A 157 -11.51 4.93 -9.74
CA ALA A 157 -12.81 5.53 -10.04
C ALA A 157 -12.91 5.96 -11.53
N GLU A 158 -13.58 7.06 -11.83
CA GLU A 158 -13.73 7.60 -13.19
C GLU A 158 -12.70 8.71 -13.53
N GLU A 159 -11.65 8.88 -12.67
CA GLU A 159 -10.62 9.88 -12.90
C GLU A 159 -9.68 9.45 -14.04
N ASP A 160 -9.27 10.41 -14.87
CA ASP A 160 -8.22 10.19 -15.85
C ASP A 160 -6.86 10.12 -15.16
N VAL A 161 -6.08 9.09 -15.44
CA VAL A 161 -4.83 8.79 -14.76
C VAL A 161 -3.78 9.88 -14.97
N ALA A 162 -3.71 10.44 -16.18
CA ALA A 162 -2.68 11.42 -16.55
C ALA A 162 -2.93 12.83 -15.97
N THR A 163 -4.20 13.16 -15.70
CA THR A 163 -4.59 14.46 -15.17
C THR A 163 -4.94 14.47 -13.68
N SER A 164 -5.09 13.28 -13.07
CA SER A 164 -5.47 13.13 -11.66
C SER A 164 -4.43 13.64 -10.67
N ASN A 165 -3.19 13.82 -11.09
CA ASN A 165 -2.05 14.17 -10.22
C ASN A 165 -1.87 13.27 -8.99
N ARG A 166 -2.35 12.02 -9.06
CA ARG A 166 -2.22 11.04 -7.98
C ARG A 166 -0.83 10.43 -7.95
N LEU A 167 -0.41 10.02 -6.76
CA LEU A 167 0.68 9.08 -6.60
C LEU A 167 0.10 7.67 -6.47
N TYR A 168 0.72 6.73 -7.13
CA TYR A 168 0.32 5.33 -7.13
C TYR A 168 1.40 4.48 -6.47
N LEU A 169 1.00 3.49 -5.69
CA LEU A 169 1.91 2.60 -4.99
C LEU A 169 1.76 1.17 -5.50
N VAL A 170 2.87 0.61 -5.97
CA VAL A 170 2.97 -0.77 -6.43
C VAL A 170 3.86 -1.54 -5.46
N ASP A 171 3.42 -2.72 -5.05
CA ASP A 171 4.14 -3.58 -4.13
C ASP A 171 5.29 -4.36 -4.83
N PRO A 172 6.21 -4.99 -4.07
CA PRO A 172 7.30 -5.79 -4.64
C PRO A 172 6.86 -7.10 -5.30
N LEU A 173 5.59 -7.39 -5.36
CA LEU A 173 5.01 -8.51 -6.12
C LEU A 173 4.41 -8.04 -7.45
N GLY A 174 4.42 -6.74 -7.70
CA GLY A 174 3.92 -6.11 -8.92
C GLY A 174 2.43 -5.77 -8.87
N HIS A 175 1.81 -5.69 -7.68
CA HIS A 175 0.41 -5.30 -7.58
C HIS A 175 0.28 -3.79 -7.34
N PHE A 176 -0.54 -3.15 -8.14
CA PHE A 176 -1.04 -1.82 -7.83
C PHE A 176 -2.06 -1.94 -6.67
N MET A 177 -1.70 -1.41 -5.52
CA MET A 177 -2.46 -1.62 -4.30
C MET A 177 -3.07 -0.36 -3.69
N MET A 178 -2.50 0.81 -3.96
CA MET A 178 -2.92 2.04 -3.32
C MET A 178 -2.67 3.27 -4.18
N SER A 179 -3.53 4.26 -4.06
CA SER A 179 -3.33 5.58 -4.65
C SER A 179 -3.52 6.70 -3.61
N TYR A 180 -2.82 7.79 -3.81
CA TYR A 180 -2.90 8.99 -2.97
C TYR A 180 -3.36 10.17 -3.81
N LYS A 181 -4.38 10.88 -3.34
CA LYS A 181 -4.90 12.07 -4.01
C LYS A 181 -3.85 13.18 -4.08
N SER A 182 -4.00 14.06 -5.05
CA SER A 182 -3.06 15.17 -5.29
C SER A 182 -2.93 16.15 -4.12
N ASP A 183 -4.00 16.33 -3.36
CA ASP A 183 -4.12 17.25 -2.22
C ASP A 183 -3.67 16.63 -0.90
N MET A 184 -3.32 15.32 -0.88
CA MET A 184 -2.92 14.65 0.34
C MET A 184 -1.56 15.16 0.83
N PRO A 185 -1.45 15.57 2.13
CA PRO A 185 -0.18 16.01 2.69
C PRO A 185 0.91 14.96 2.57
N LEU A 186 2.10 15.36 2.11
CA LEU A 186 3.23 14.45 1.90
C LEU A 186 3.63 13.68 3.18
N ALA A 187 3.48 14.32 4.35
CA ALA A 187 3.74 13.68 5.64
C ALA A 187 2.81 12.48 5.90
N THR A 188 1.56 12.55 5.43
CA THR A 188 0.58 11.48 5.52
C THR A 188 0.95 10.32 4.60
N VAL A 189 1.27 10.62 3.33
CA VAL A 189 1.77 9.63 2.36
C VAL A 189 3.02 8.92 2.89
N ARG A 190 3.97 9.69 3.45
CA ARG A 190 5.17 9.14 4.08
C ARG A 190 4.86 8.16 5.21
N LYS A 191 3.92 8.52 6.10
CA LYS A 191 3.53 7.67 7.24
C LYS A 191 2.99 6.33 6.76
N ASP A 192 2.14 6.34 5.74
CA ASP A 192 1.56 5.14 5.15
C ASP A 192 2.63 4.27 4.46
N VAL A 193 3.43 4.86 3.57
CA VAL A 193 4.49 4.13 2.85
C VAL A 193 5.51 3.55 3.82
N ALA A 194 5.97 4.31 4.82
CA ALA A 194 6.91 3.82 5.83
C ALA A 194 6.30 2.69 6.67
N ARG A 195 5.00 2.75 6.97
CA ARG A 195 4.28 1.68 7.68
C ARG A 195 4.23 0.41 6.83
N LEU A 196 3.88 0.51 5.54
CA LEU A 196 3.84 -0.63 4.62
C LEU A 196 5.20 -1.30 4.48
N LEU A 197 6.27 -0.52 4.29
CA LEU A 197 7.65 -1.00 4.23
C LEU A 197 8.07 -1.73 5.52
N ARG A 198 7.65 -1.23 6.69
CA ARG A 198 7.98 -1.84 7.99
C ARG A 198 7.35 -3.21 8.17
N PHE A 199 6.12 -3.41 7.74
CA PHE A 199 5.39 -4.67 7.91
C PHE A 199 5.50 -5.61 6.71
N SER A 200 6.08 -5.14 5.60
CA SER A 200 6.37 -5.99 4.44
C SER A 200 7.71 -6.70 4.63
N TRP A 201 7.69 -8.01 4.43
CA TRP A 201 8.91 -8.84 4.35
C TRP A 201 9.49 -8.85 2.92
N ALA A 202 8.74 -8.41 1.91
CA ALA A 202 9.13 -8.35 0.51
C ALA A 202 9.73 -6.99 0.15
N GLY A 203 10.74 -6.99 -0.73
CA GLY A 203 11.40 -5.79 -1.24
C GLY A 203 12.66 -5.42 -0.48
#